data_8b6c8e7608d06206c5ef39c2655e8422
#
_entry.id   8b6c8e7608d06206c5ef39c2655e8422
#
_cell.length_a   1.000
_cell.length_b   1.000
_cell.length_c   1.000
_cell.angle_alpha   90.00
_cell.angle_beta   90.00
_cell.angle_gamma   90.00
#
_symmetry.space_group_name_H-M   'P 1'
#
loop_
_entity.id
_entity.type
_entity.pdbx_description
1 polymer ?
#
loop_
_entity_poly.entity_id
_entity_poly.type
_entity_poly.pdbx_seq_one_letter_code
_entity_poly.pdbx_strand_id
1 'polypeptide(L)'
;YKAVRTIEKCPVIAVPAKGREHAVSYRIAAGMVDNMEEKEYLDLDTPMTKDRQILNQNYEKAAKRIIEELEKGKDVAYLTLGDPTIYSTYMYIQRIIKEKGYETSIINGIPSFCAAASKLNESLADRADELHVIPSSYDIRNALRYPGTKVLMKSASRLAEVREILKEKNVDVKMIENCGMADEQI
;
A
#
# COMPACT_ATOMS: atom_id res chain seq x y z
N TYR A 1 1.22 1.49 -16.78
CA TYR A 1 0.45 1.17 -17.99
C TYR A 1 -0.60 0.08 -17.74
N LYS A 2 -0.21 -1.12 -17.22
CA LYS A 2 -1.16 -2.22 -16.98
C LYS A 2 -2.26 -1.82 -15.99
N ALA A 3 -1.93 -1.12 -14.89
CA ALA A 3 -2.90 -0.65 -13.91
C ALA A 3 -3.93 0.30 -14.53
N VAL A 4 -3.50 1.29 -15.29
CA VAL A 4 -4.38 2.23 -16.01
C VAL A 4 -5.37 1.47 -16.88
N ARG A 5 -4.87 0.56 -17.76
CA ARG A 5 -5.71 -0.25 -18.64
C ARG A 5 -6.71 -1.15 -17.90
N THR A 6 -6.33 -1.64 -16.73
CA THR A 6 -7.24 -2.45 -15.90
C THR A 6 -8.33 -1.57 -15.27
N ILE A 7 -7.94 -0.41 -14.73
CA ILE A 7 -8.89 0.54 -14.16
C ILE A 7 -9.88 1.04 -15.21
N GLU A 8 -9.42 1.39 -16.42
CA GLU A 8 -10.28 1.81 -17.53
C GLU A 8 -11.40 0.81 -17.83
N LYS A 9 -11.10 -0.48 -17.75
CA LYS A 9 -12.06 -1.57 -18.07
C LYS A 9 -13.05 -1.86 -16.95
N CYS A 10 -12.66 -1.66 -15.69
CA CYS A 10 -13.51 -1.96 -14.54
C CYS A 10 -14.58 -0.88 -14.37
N PRO A 11 -15.87 -1.21 -14.35
CA PRO A 11 -16.93 -0.24 -14.11
C PRO A 11 -17.00 0.24 -12.66
N VAL A 12 -16.45 -0.53 -11.72
CA VAL A 12 -16.51 -0.24 -10.28
C VAL A 12 -15.09 -0.07 -9.71
N ILE A 13 -14.89 0.98 -8.95
CA ILE A 13 -13.65 1.28 -8.25
C ILE A 13 -13.88 1.18 -6.74
N ALA A 14 -13.10 0.35 -6.07
CA ALA A 14 -13.07 0.23 -4.63
C ALA A 14 -11.86 0.97 -4.04
N VAL A 15 -12.09 1.80 -3.03
CA VAL A 15 -11.04 2.58 -2.35
C VAL A 15 -11.06 2.34 -0.84
N PRO A 16 -9.88 2.21 -0.18
CA PRO A 16 -9.78 1.94 1.27
C PRO A 16 -9.94 3.24 2.09
N ALA A 17 -11.00 3.99 1.87
CA ALA A 17 -11.24 5.26 2.53
C ALA A 17 -12.74 5.55 2.67
N LYS A 18 -13.08 6.48 3.57
CA LYS A 18 -14.39 7.13 3.61
C LYS A 18 -14.35 8.33 2.66
N GLY A 19 -14.92 8.16 1.48
CA GLY A 19 -14.86 9.16 0.42
C GLY A 19 -13.60 9.03 -0.46
N ARG A 20 -13.83 8.90 -1.75
CA ARG A 20 -12.78 8.72 -2.77
C ARG A 20 -11.77 9.86 -2.79
N GLU A 21 -12.20 11.08 -2.48
CA GLU A 21 -11.38 12.29 -2.43
C GLU A 21 -10.27 12.22 -1.37
N HIS A 22 -10.48 11.44 -0.30
CA HIS A 22 -9.50 11.22 0.75
C HIS A 22 -8.52 10.06 0.44
N ALA A 23 -8.82 9.26 -0.58
CA ALA A 23 -7.95 8.16 -0.99
C ALA A 23 -6.82 8.66 -1.91
N VAL A 24 -5.59 8.65 -1.43
CA VAL A 24 -4.40 9.04 -2.23
C VAL A 24 -4.31 8.19 -3.51
N SER A 25 -4.58 6.88 -3.42
CA SER A 25 -4.60 5.99 -4.58
C SER A 25 -5.62 6.41 -5.65
N TYR A 26 -6.78 6.94 -5.23
CA TYR A 26 -7.76 7.50 -6.16
C TYR A 26 -7.23 8.75 -6.86
N ARG A 27 -6.68 9.70 -6.10
CA ARG A 27 -6.15 10.95 -6.68
C ARG A 27 -5.06 10.69 -7.72
N ILE A 28 -4.19 9.71 -7.48
CA ILE A 28 -3.17 9.30 -8.43
C ILE A 28 -3.81 8.68 -9.69
N ALA A 29 -4.76 7.76 -9.51
CA ALA A 29 -5.44 7.11 -10.63
C ALA A 29 -6.25 8.10 -11.48
N ALA A 30 -6.95 9.05 -10.84
CA ALA A 30 -7.75 10.08 -11.51
C ALA A 30 -6.91 11.03 -12.38
N GLY A 31 -5.62 11.20 -12.07
CA GLY A 31 -4.69 11.94 -12.91
C GLY A 31 -4.21 11.20 -14.17
N MET A 32 -4.56 9.90 -14.30
CA MET A 32 -4.03 9.03 -15.36
C MET A 32 -5.10 8.29 -16.16
N VAL A 33 -6.34 8.27 -15.67
CA VAL A 33 -7.46 7.51 -16.24
C VAL A 33 -8.60 8.47 -16.59
N ASP A 34 -8.88 8.63 -17.88
CA ASP A 34 -9.79 9.67 -18.38
C ASP A 34 -11.25 9.48 -17.93
N ASN A 35 -11.70 8.23 -17.78
CA ASN A 35 -13.12 7.93 -17.46
C ASN A 35 -13.38 7.67 -15.95
N MET A 36 -12.53 8.19 -15.07
CA MET A 36 -12.69 7.97 -13.63
C MET A 36 -14.03 8.48 -13.08
N GLU A 37 -14.49 9.64 -13.53
CA GLU A 37 -15.75 10.25 -13.05
C GLU A 37 -17.02 9.46 -13.45
N GLU A 38 -16.93 8.63 -14.48
CA GLU A 38 -18.04 7.82 -14.99
C GLU A 38 -18.24 6.51 -14.21
N LYS A 39 -17.29 6.17 -13.33
CA LYS A 39 -17.27 4.90 -12.63
C LYS A 39 -18.12 4.90 -11.36
N GLU A 40 -18.62 3.72 -11.00
CA GLU A 40 -19.23 3.50 -9.69
C GLU A 40 -18.15 3.35 -8.61
N TYR A 41 -18.46 3.77 -7.38
CA TYR A 41 -17.49 3.78 -6.30
C TYR A 41 -17.94 2.99 -5.08
N LEU A 42 -17.01 2.20 -4.54
CA LEU A 42 -17.15 1.53 -3.24
C LEU A 42 -16.16 2.13 -2.25
N ASP A 43 -16.66 2.95 -1.35
CA ASP A 43 -15.90 3.41 -0.20
C ASP A 43 -15.83 2.28 0.83
N LEU A 44 -14.65 1.71 1.01
CA LEU A 44 -14.41 0.60 1.92
C LEU A 44 -13.65 1.10 3.14
N ASP A 45 -14.38 1.39 4.21
CA ASP A 45 -13.76 1.85 5.45
C ASP A 45 -12.87 0.75 6.03
N THR A 46 -11.57 0.97 6.01
CA THR A 46 -10.56 0.09 6.60
C THR A 46 -9.85 0.84 7.72
N PRO A 47 -10.42 0.85 8.95
CA PRO A 47 -9.88 1.65 10.05
C PRO A 47 -8.46 1.22 10.42
N MET A 48 -7.61 2.19 10.72
CA MET A 48 -6.26 1.98 11.24
C MET A 48 -6.33 1.60 12.73
N THR A 49 -6.54 0.33 13.05
CA THR A 49 -6.57 -0.19 14.42
C THR A 49 -5.62 -1.37 14.58
N LYS A 50 -5.20 -1.66 15.82
CA LYS A 50 -4.45 -2.87 16.19
C LYS A 50 -5.35 -4.02 16.62
N ASP A 51 -6.65 -3.76 16.79
CA ASP A 51 -7.63 -4.77 17.18
C ASP A 51 -7.92 -5.69 15.99
N ARG A 52 -7.48 -6.94 16.10
CA ARG A 52 -7.64 -7.96 15.07
C ARG A 52 -9.11 -8.33 14.79
N GLN A 53 -9.97 -8.26 15.80
CA GLN A 53 -11.39 -8.58 15.61
C GLN A 53 -12.07 -7.50 14.78
N ILE A 54 -11.81 -6.23 15.09
CA ILE A 54 -12.31 -5.08 14.32
C ILE A 54 -11.77 -5.13 12.88
N LEU A 55 -10.48 -5.40 12.70
CA LEU A 55 -9.89 -5.53 11.37
C LEU A 55 -10.57 -6.62 10.54
N ASN A 56 -10.71 -7.83 11.09
CA ASN A 56 -11.33 -8.96 10.38
C ASN A 56 -12.78 -8.66 10.00
N GLN A 57 -13.57 -8.08 10.92
CA GLN A 57 -14.96 -7.68 10.63
C GLN A 57 -15.04 -6.66 9.48
N ASN A 58 -14.09 -5.72 9.40
CA ASN A 58 -14.07 -4.74 8.32
C ASN A 58 -13.61 -5.37 7.00
N TYR A 59 -12.67 -6.32 7.01
CA TYR A 59 -12.29 -7.05 5.80
C TYR A 59 -13.45 -7.88 5.25
N GLU A 60 -14.22 -8.55 6.11
CA GLU A 60 -15.43 -9.29 5.72
C GLU A 60 -16.49 -8.35 5.12
N LYS A 61 -16.74 -7.20 5.76
CA LYS A 61 -17.68 -6.20 5.22
C LYS A 61 -17.23 -5.67 3.87
N ALA A 62 -15.94 -5.36 3.71
CA ALA A 62 -15.37 -4.87 2.46
C ALA A 62 -15.48 -5.95 1.36
N ALA A 63 -15.12 -7.19 1.67
CA ALA A 63 -15.23 -8.31 0.74
C ALA A 63 -16.68 -8.53 0.30
N LYS A 64 -17.65 -8.49 1.25
CA LYS A 64 -19.07 -8.61 0.94
C LYS A 64 -19.55 -7.56 -0.04
N ARG A 65 -19.22 -6.29 0.17
CA ARG A 65 -19.60 -5.20 -0.73
C ARG A 65 -19.00 -5.36 -2.13
N ILE A 66 -17.76 -5.87 -2.24
CA ILE A 66 -17.15 -6.18 -3.53
C ILE A 66 -17.91 -7.33 -4.20
N ILE A 67 -18.21 -8.40 -3.47
CA ILE A 67 -18.93 -9.56 -3.99
C ILE A 67 -20.32 -9.18 -4.50
N GLU A 68 -21.04 -8.28 -3.84
CA GLU A 68 -22.33 -7.77 -4.29
C GLU A 68 -22.27 -7.12 -5.68
N GLU A 69 -21.14 -6.50 -6.06
CA GLU A 69 -20.95 -5.99 -7.42
C GLU A 69 -20.54 -7.08 -8.41
N LEU A 70 -19.68 -8.02 -7.98
CA LEU A 70 -19.32 -9.18 -8.80
C LEU A 70 -20.54 -10.05 -9.15
N GLU A 71 -21.50 -10.23 -8.23
CA GLU A 71 -22.75 -10.94 -8.47
C GLU A 71 -23.65 -10.26 -9.51
N LYS A 72 -23.49 -8.94 -9.70
CA LYS A 72 -24.15 -8.18 -10.77
C LYS A 72 -23.41 -8.29 -12.11
N GLY A 73 -22.34 -9.10 -12.18
CA GLY A 73 -21.50 -9.27 -13.37
C GLY A 73 -20.55 -8.11 -13.65
N LYS A 74 -20.25 -7.29 -12.63
CA LYS A 74 -19.33 -6.15 -12.76
C LYS A 74 -17.94 -6.50 -12.25
N ASP A 75 -16.91 -6.14 -13.00
CA ASP A 75 -15.54 -6.18 -12.52
C ASP A 75 -15.25 -5.02 -11.55
N VAL A 76 -14.49 -5.30 -10.50
CA VAL A 76 -14.12 -4.31 -9.47
C VAL A 76 -12.61 -4.13 -9.42
N ALA A 77 -12.13 -2.90 -9.59
CA ALA A 77 -10.73 -2.55 -9.37
C ALA A 77 -10.54 -1.97 -7.95
N TYR A 78 -9.84 -2.70 -7.08
CA TYR A 78 -9.46 -2.19 -5.76
C TYR A 78 -8.15 -1.41 -5.85
N LEU A 79 -8.19 -0.12 -5.53
CA LEU A 79 -7.02 0.75 -5.59
C LEU A 79 -6.23 0.72 -4.27
N THR A 80 -4.92 0.55 -4.39
CA THR A 80 -3.99 0.65 -3.25
C THR A 80 -2.71 1.37 -3.67
N LEU A 81 -1.96 1.88 -2.69
CA LEU A 81 -0.68 2.55 -2.93
C LEU A 81 0.46 1.54 -3.02
N GLY A 82 1.45 1.85 -3.82
CA GLY A 82 2.65 1.04 -3.99
C GLY A 82 2.36 -0.30 -4.65
N ASP A 83 2.93 -1.38 -4.14
CA ASP A 83 2.67 -2.73 -4.62
C ASP A 83 1.67 -3.46 -3.70
N PRO A 84 0.60 -4.05 -4.24
CA PRO A 84 -0.42 -4.74 -3.45
C PRO A 84 0.12 -5.92 -2.62
N THR A 85 1.25 -6.49 -2.99
CA THR A 85 1.85 -7.63 -2.30
C THR A 85 2.68 -7.24 -1.07
N ILE A 86 2.95 -5.94 -0.88
CA ILE A 86 3.81 -5.43 0.20
C ILE A 86 2.95 -4.71 1.26
N TYR A 87 2.64 -5.38 2.36
CA TYR A 87 1.91 -4.85 3.52
C TYR A 87 0.58 -4.15 3.18
N SER A 88 -0.13 -4.64 2.17
CA SER A 88 -1.42 -4.09 1.73
C SER A 88 -2.61 -4.75 2.42
N THR A 89 -3.58 -3.94 2.82
CA THR A 89 -4.89 -4.40 3.32
C THR A 89 -5.64 -5.23 2.28
N TYR A 90 -5.47 -4.94 0.99
CA TYR A 90 -6.10 -5.68 -0.10
C TYR A 90 -5.89 -7.19 0.00
N MET A 91 -4.71 -7.65 0.42
CA MET A 91 -4.39 -9.09 0.48
C MET A 91 -5.28 -9.87 1.46
N TYR A 92 -5.79 -9.23 2.51
CA TYR A 92 -6.74 -9.86 3.43
C TYR A 92 -8.13 -9.97 2.79
N ILE A 93 -8.58 -8.91 2.13
CA ILE A 93 -9.87 -8.86 1.42
C ILE A 93 -9.85 -9.86 0.25
N GLN A 94 -8.77 -9.91 -0.52
CA GLN A 94 -8.60 -10.83 -1.64
C GLN A 94 -8.74 -12.29 -1.23
N ARG A 95 -8.18 -12.70 -0.08
CA ARG A 95 -8.30 -14.08 0.41
C ARG A 95 -9.76 -14.45 0.62
N ILE A 96 -10.53 -13.58 1.28
CA ILE A 96 -11.96 -13.81 1.52
C ILE A 96 -12.72 -13.95 0.21
N ILE A 97 -12.45 -13.07 -0.76
CA ILE A 97 -13.10 -13.11 -2.10
C ILE A 97 -12.77 -14.42 -2.82
N LYS A 98 -11.51 -14.87 -2.78
CA LYS A 98 -11.08 -16.15 -3.37
C LYS A 98 -11.72 -17.36 -2.69
N GLU A 99 -11.84 -17.36 -1.36
CA GLU A 99 -12.50 -18.41 -0.59
C GLU A 99 -13.99 -18.52 -0.92
N LYS A 100 -14.60 -17.44 -1.40
CA LYS A 100 -15.97 -17.42 -1.91
C LYS A 100 -16.09 -17.83 -3.39
N GLY A 101 -14.98 -18.22 -4.04
CA GLY A 101 -14.97 -18.76 -5.39
C GLY A 101 -14.82 -17.75 -6.52
N TYR A 102 -14.57 -16.48 -6.22
CA TYR A 102 -14.36 -15.45 -7.25
C TYR A 102 -12.91 -15.37 -7.70
N GLU A 103 -12.71 -15.16 -8.99
CA GLU A 103 -11.38 -14.91 -9.54
C GLU A 103 -10.85 -13.54 -9.16
N THR A 104 -9.58 -13.48 -8.88
CA THR A 104 -8.88 -12.23 -8.55
C THR A 104 -7.53 -12.18 -9.25
N SER A 105 -7.12 -10.99 -9.64
CA SER A 105 -5.78 -10.75 -10.18
C SER A 105 -5.09 -9.61 -9.43
N ILE A 106 -3.77 -9.69 -9.34
CA ILE A 106 -2.95 -8.64 -8.75
C ILE A 106 -2.24 -7.91 -9.89
N ILE A 107 -2.39 -6.61 -9.93
CA ILE A 107 -1.61 -5.73 -10.79
C ILE A 107 -0.52 -5.11 -9.91
N ASN A 108 0.70 -5.51 -10.13
CA ASN A 108 1.84 -5.03 -9.37
C ASN A 108 2.09 -3.54 -9.61
N GLY A 109 2.58 -2.88 -8.59
CA GLY A 109 3.01 -1.48 -8.62
C GLY A 109 4.48 -1.32 -8.25
N ILE A 110 4.89 -0.10 -7.94
CA ILE A 110 6.24 0.20 -7.45
C ILE A 110 6.17 0.32 -5.94
N PRO A 111 6.84 -0.54 -5.16
CA PRO A 111 6.94 -0.39 -3.71
C PRO A 111 7.50 0.99 -3.33
N SER A 112 7.00 1.59 -2.26
CA SER A 112 7.41 2.94 -1.85
C SER A 112 8.92 3.09 -1.63
N PHE A 113 9.58 2.06 -1.13
CA PHE A 113 11.03 2.07 -0.93
C PHE A 113 11.81 2.03 -2.26
N CYS A 114 11.29 1.38 -3.30
CA CYS A 114 11.89 1.43 -4.63
C CYS A 114 11.72 2.84 -5.25
N ALA A 115 10.56 3.46 -5.06
CA ALA A 115 10.33 4.84 -5.50
C ALA A 115 11.28 5.80 -4.76
N ALA A 116 11.43 5.64 -3.44
CA ALA A 116 12.35 6.43 -2.62
C ALA A 116 13.81 6.27 -3.08
N ALA A 117 14.28 5.05 -3.30
CA ALA A 117 15.63 4.80 -3.79
C ALA A 117 15.89 5.45 -5.16
N SER A 118 14.92 5.34 -6.08
CA SER A 118 14.99 6.02 -7.37
C SER A 118 15.08 7.54 -7.23
N LYS A 119 14.31 8.12 -6.29
CA LYS A 119 14.34 9.56 -6.01
C LYS A 119 15.68 10.02 -5.43
N LEU A 120 16.28 9.21 -4.59
CA LEU A 120 17.61 9.43 -4.03
C LEU A 120 18.74 9.14 -5.03
N ASN A 121 18.43 8.56 -6.17
CA ASN A 121 19.38 8.08 -7.18
C ASN A 121 20.39 7.09 -6.59
N GLU A 122 19.89 6.15 -5.78
CA GLU A 122 20.70 5.17 -5.08
C GLU A 122 20.18 3.75 -5.28
N SER A 123 21.09 2.76 -5.21
CA SER A 123 20.76 1.35 -5.17
C SER A 123 20.34 0.94 -3.75
N LEU A 124 19.34 0.06 -3.66
CA LEU A 124 18.98 -0.58 -2.38
C LEU A 124 19.85 -1.79 -2.07
N ALA A 125 20.38 -2.45 -3.08
CA ALA A 125 21.25 -3.60 -2.92
C ALA A 125 22.10 -3.79 -4.18
N ASP A 126 23.40 -4.04 -4.00
CA ASP A 126 24.32 -4.32 -5.07
C ASP A 126 24.89 -5.75 -4.93
N ARG A 127 25.05 -6.45 -6.05
CA ARG A 127 25.62 -7.80 -6.11
C ARG A 127 24.95 -8.79 -5.15
N ALA A 128 25.63 -9.13 -4.03
CA ALA A 128 25.17 -10.09 -3.03
C ALA A 128 24.68 -9.42 -1.73
N ASP A 129 24.38 -8.13 -1.76
CA ASP A 129 23.90 -7.43 -0.58
C ASP A 129 22.51 -7.93 -0.18
N GLU A 130 22.32 -8.04 1.13
CA GLU A 130 21.01 -8.37 1.70
C GLU A 130 20.11 -7.12 1.77
N LEU A 131 18.83 -7.26 1.45
CA LEU A 131 17.82 -6.23 1.59
C LEU A 131 16.75 -6.68 2.59
N HIS A 132 16.64 -5.96 3.71
CA HIS A 132 15.65 -6.22 4.74
C HIS A 132 14.55 -5.18 4.73
N VAL A 133 13.32 -5.58 4.45
CA VAL A 133 12.14 -4.71 4.48
C VAL A 133 11.41 -4.93 5.80
N ILE A 134 11.42 -3.92 6.67
CA ILE A 134 11.07 -4.04 8.08
C ILE A 134 9.90 -3.09 8.40
N PRO A 135 8.74 -3.61 8.84
CA PRO A 135 7.66 -2.74 9.30
C PRO A 135 8.00 -2.11 10.66
N SER A 136 7.53 -0.89 10.90
CA SER A 136 7.80 -0.14 12.14
C SER A 136 7.31 -0.82 13.42
N SER A 137 6.43 -1.80 13.31
CA SER A 137 5.98 -2.63 14.44
C SER A 137 7.05 -3.61 14.94
N TYR A 138 8.12 -3.82 14.17
CA TYR A 138 9.24 -4.69 14.54
C TYR A 138 10.22 -3.98 15.49
N ASP A 139 11.03 -4.77 16.22
CA ASP A 139 12.12 -4.25 17.04
C ASP A 139 13.27 -3.74 16.14
N ILE A 140 13.35 -2.42 16.00
CA ILE A 140 14.33 -1.76 15.15
C ILE A 140 15.75 -2.00 15.65
N ARG A 141 15.98 -2.03 16.97
CA ARG A 141 17.31 -2.30 17.55
C ARG A 141 17.84 -3.67 17.15
N ASN A 142 16.94 -4.66 17.11
CA ASN A 142 17.28 -5.99 16.64
C ASN A 142 17.47 -6.02 15.11
N ALA A 143 16.64 -5.33 14.37
CA ALA A 143 16.74 -5.24 12.92
C ALA A 143 18.06 -4.63 12.44
N LEU A 144 18.60 -3.65 13.15
CA LEU A 144 19.89 -3.03 12.82
C LEU A 144 21.11 -3.96 12.97
N ARG A 145 20.93 -5.15 13.55
CA ARG A 145 21.99 -6.16 13.64
C ARG A 145 22.18 -6.97 12.36
N TYR A 146 21.17 -7.00 11.49
CA TYR A 146 21.27 -7.72 10.22
C TYR A 146 22.29 -7.04 9.30
N PRO A 147 23.01 -7.76 8.45
CA PRO A 147 23.88 -7.17 7.43
C PRO A 147 23.05 -6.49 6.33
N GLY A 148 23.68 -5.76 5.43
CA GLY A 148 23.05 -5.18 4.25
C GLY A 148 22.12 -3.99 4.52
N THR A 149 21.30 -3.67 3.57
CA THR A 149 20.38 -2.50 3.59
C THR A 149 19.11 -2.79 4.38
N LYS A 150 18.66 -1.81 5.17
CA LYS A 150 17.38 -1.88 5.92
C LYS A 150 16.44 -0.81 5.44
N VAL A 151 15.27 -1.23 5.02
CA VAL A 151 14.14 -0.37 4.70
C VAL A 151 13.15 -0.38 5.85
N LEU A 152 13.02 0.74 6.56
CA LEU A 152 12.06 0.89 7.65
C LEU A 152 10.74 1.46 7.12
N MET A 153 9.73 0.61 6.99
CA MET A 153 8.42 1.01 6.46
C MET A 153 7.41 1.38 7.55
N LYS A 154 6.51 2.34 7.24
CA LYS A 154 5.41 2.76 8.11
C LYS A 154 5.89 3.31 9.46
N SER A 155 6.99 4.05 9.47
CA SER A 155 7.63 4.53 10.70
C SER A 155 7.06 5.84 11.25
N ALA A 156 6.15 6.52 10.55
CA ALA A 156 5.64 7.85 10.89
C ALA A 156 5.17 7.96 12.36
N SER A 157 4.39 6.99 12.86
CA SER A 157 3.89 7.00 14.24
C SER A 157 4.96 6.77 15.32
N ARG A 158 6.15 6.31 14.93
CA ARG A 158 7.30 6.04 15.82
C ARG A 158 8.55 6.78 15.39
N LEU A 159 8.42 7.81 14.55
CA LEU A 159 9.55 8.49 13.93
C LEU A 159 10.55 9.04 14.95
N ALA A 160 10.08 9.63 16.04
CA ALA A 160 10.93 10.15 17.11
C ALA A 160 11.80 9.03 17.76
N GLU A 161 11.17 7.90 18.09
CA GLU A 161 11.87 6.73 18.65
C GLU A 161 12.89 6.16 17.66
N VAL A 162 12.48 6.00 16.40
CA VAL A 162 13.34 5.50 15.32
C VAL A 162 14.57 6.40 15.17
N ARG A 163 14.37 7.71 15.13
CA ARG A 163 15.43 8.71 14.99
C ARG A 163 16.46 8.62 16.12
N GLU A 164 16.01 8.48 17.37
CA GLU A 164 16.91 8.34 18.52
C GLU A 164 17.72 7.04 18.45
N ILE A 165 17.11 5.93 18.08
CA ILE A 165 17.83 4.64 17.92
C ILE A 165 18.89 4.74 16.81
N LEU A 166 18.57 5.37 15.67
CA LEU A 166 19.52 5.53 14.57
C LEU A 166 20.68 6.43 14.94
N LYS A 167 20.44 7.52 15.67
CA LYS A 167 21.48 8.40 16.21
C LYS A 167 22.41 7.67 17.20
N GLU A 168 21.84 6.94 18.17
CA GLU A 168 22.62 6.14 19.14
C GLU A 168 23.54 5.13 18.45
N LYS A 169 23.10 4.58 17.33
CA LYS A 169 23.85 3.59 16.55
C LYS A 169 24.78 4.20 15.50
N ASN A 170 24.75 5.52 15.35
CA ASN A 170 25.52 6.25 14.32
C ASN A 170 25.32 5.65 12.92
N VAL A 171 24.06 5.36 12.57
CA VAL A 171 23.69 4.77 11.29
C VAL A 171 23.40 5.90 10.30
N ASP A 172 24.00 5.83 9.14
CA ASP A 172 23.63 6.69 8.00
C ASP A 172 22.21 6.32 7.53
N VAL A 173 21.33 7.31 7.42
CA VAL A 173 19.92 7.11 7.09
C VAL A 173 19.41 8.22 6.20
N LYS A 174 18.62 7.83 5.19
CA LYS A 174 17.85 8.73 4.36
C LYS A 174 16.37 8.45 4.53
N MET A 175 15.56 9.49 4.50
CA MET A 175 14.12 9.38 4.66
C MET A 175 13.44 10.18 3.56
N ILE A 176 12.38 9.60 3.01
CA ILE A 176 11.47 10.31 2.13
C ILE A 176 10.06 10.15 2.65
N GLU A 177 9.36 11.26 2.75
CA GLU A 177 7.93 11.31 3.05
C GLU A 177 7.18 11.80 1.80
N ASN A 178 5.98 11.23 1.55
CA ASN A 178 5.12 11.58 0.42
C ASN A 178 5.82 11.53 -0.95
N CYS A 179 6.68 10.51 -1.17
CA CYS A 179 7.46 10.36 -2.39
C CYS A 179 6.59 10.44 -3.65
N GLY A 180 6.95 11.37 -4.55
CA GLY A 180 6.24 11.64 -5.79
C GLY A 180 4.98 12.50 -5.65
N MET A 181 4.64 12.97 -4.46
CA MET A 181 3.52 13.88 -4.20
C MET A 181 4.01 15.34 -4.18
N ALA A 182 3.07 16.30 -4.25
CA ALA A 182 3.39 17.72 -4.23
C ALA A 182 4.05 18.21 -2.92
N ASP A 183 3.80 17.48 -1.84
CA ASP A 183 4.32 17.72 -0.48
C ASP A 183 5.45 16.75 -0.10
N GLU A 184 6.18 16.24 -1.10
CA GLU A 184 7.35 15.39 -0.90
C GLU A 184 8.41 16.08 -0.04
N GLN A 185 8.98 15.35 0.94
CA GLN A 185 10.10 15.76 1.77
C GLN A 185 11.20 14.70 1.76
N ILE A 186 12.46 15.17 1.72
CA ILE A 186 13.67 14.32 1.71
C ILE A 186 14.53 14.68 2.92
#